data_5cab08ac272ed2ba56958f493e6cd4e6
#
_entry.id   5cab08ac272ed2ba56958f493e6cd4e6
#
_cell.length_a   1.000
_cell.length_b   1.000
_cell.length_c   1.000
_cell.angle_alpha   90.00
_cell.angle_beta   90.00
_cell.angle_gamma   90.00
#
_symmetry.space_group_name_H-M   'P 1'
#
loop_
_entity.id
_entity.type
_entity.pdbx_description
1 polymer ?
#
loop_
_entity_poly.entity_id
_entity_poly.type
_entity_poly.pdbx_seq_one_letter_code
_entity_poly.pdbx_strand_id
1 'polypeptide(L)'
;MTAELLVNVTPSETRVAYIDGGILQEIHIEREARRGIVGNIYKGRVSRVLPGMQAAFVDIGLDKAAFLHASDIMPHTECVAGEEQKQFTVRDISELVRQGQDLMVQVVKDPLGTKGARLTTDITLPSRYLVFMPGASHVGVSQRIESESERERLKKVVAEYCDEQGGFIIRKIGRASCRERV
;
A
#
# COMPACT_ATOMS: atom_id res chain seq x y z
N MET A 1 20.42 -21.21 12.24
CA MET A 1 19.26 -20.51 12.84
C MET A 1 18.06 -20.94 12.04
N THR A 2 17.09 -21.58 12.67
CA THR A 2 15.88 -22.08 11.99
C THR A 2 14.74 -21.10 12.26
N ALA A 3 14.24 -20.49 11.17
CA ALA A 3 13.03 -19.68 11.22
C ALA A 3 11.82 -20.59 10.97
N GLU A 4 10.77 -20.44 11.77
CA GLU A 4 9.55 -21.25 11.71
C GLU A 4 8.31 -20.37 11.64
N LEU A 5 7.34 -20.78 10.83
CA LEU A 5 6.00 -20.20 10.80
C LEU A 5 5.01 -21.22 11.36
N LEU A 6 4.40 -20.89 12.49
CA LEU A 6 3.31 -21.67 13.04
C LEU A 6 1.98 -21.05 12.62
N VAL A 7 1.14 -21.84 11.95
CA VAL A 7 -0.16 -21.39 11.44
C VAL A 7 -1.27 -22.23 12.06
N ASN A 8 -2.22 -21.54 12.70
CA ASN A 8 -3.44 -22.14 13.21
C ASN A 8 -4.64 -21.46 12.58
N VAL A 9 -5.48 -22.23 11.92
CA VAL A 9 -6.69 -21.75 11.23
C VAL A 9 -7.91 -22.40 11.84
N THR A 10 -8.83 -21.56 12.31
CA THR A 10 -10.17 -21.96 12.77
C THR A 10 -11.22 -21.21 11.95
N PRO A 11 -12.50 -21.62 11.95
CA PRO A 11 -13.56 -20.88 11.26
C PRO A 11 -13.74 -19.44 11.74
N SER A 12 -13.33 -19.12 12.97
CA SER A 12 -13.51 -17.80 13.57
C SER A 12 -12.27 -16.90 13.51
N GLU A 13 -11.08 -17.50 13.44
CA GLU A 13 -9.84 -16.73 13.40
C GLU A 13 -8.66 -17.51 12.82
N THR A 14 -7.72 -16.79 12.23
CA THR A 14 -6.41 -17.29 11.79
C THR A 14 -5.33 -16.67 12.66
N ARG A 15 -4.43 -17.51 13.20
CA ARG A 15 -3.25 -17.07 13.97
C ARG A 15 -1.99 -17.51 13.24
N VAL A 16 -1.06 -16.59 13.08
CA VAL A 16 0.26 -16.87 12.49
C VAL A 16 1.32 -16.36 13.45
N ALA A 17 2.22 -17.22 13.86
CA ALA A 17 3.37 -16.88 14.69
C ALA A 17 4.67 -17.09 13.91
N TYR A 18 5.55 -16.10 13.91
CA TYR A 18 6.90 -16.18 13.39
C TYR A 18 7.88 -16.39 14.55
N ILE A 19 8.62 -17.49 14.50
CA ILE A 19 9.62 -17.87 15.50
C ILE A 19 11.00 -17.88 14.83
N ASP A 20 11.98 -17.26 15.46
CA ASP A 20 13.38 -17.30 15.01
C ASP A 20 14.27 -17.70 16.19
N GLY A 21 15.11 -18.73 15.99
CA GLY A 21 15.99 -19.26 17.02
C GLY A 21 15.23 -19.74 18.28
N GLY A 22 13.98 -20.24 18.14
CA GLY A 22 13.14 -20.68 19.24
C GLY A 22 12.46 -19.56 20.03
N ILE A 23 12.58 -18.29 19.58
CA ILE A 23 11.98 -17.12 20.22
C ILE A 23 10.85 -16.58 19.35
N LEU A 24 9.67 -16.35 19.93
CA LEU A 24 8.55 -15.70 19.24
C LEU A 24 8.93 -14.25 18.90
N GLN A 25 8.99 -13.95 17.59
CA GLN A 25 9.33 -12.63 17.08
C GLN A 25 8.06 -11.81 16.78
N GLU A 26 7.04 -12.46 16.20
CA GLU A 26 5.85 -11.77 15.74
C GLU A 26 4.64 -12.72 15.79
N ILE A 27 3.47 -12.17 16.14
CA ILE A 27 2.19 -12.88 16.07
C ILE A 27 1.15 -12.03 15.36
N HIS A 28 0.46 -12.63 14.39
CA HIS A 28 -0.67 -12.05 13.68
C HIS A 28 -1.93 -12.83 14.01
N ILE A 29 -2.98 -12.11 14.36
CA ILE A 29 -4.30 -12.70 14.63
C ILE A 29 -5.33 -11.95 13.79
N GLU A 30 -5.97 -12.67 12.87
CA GLU A 30 -7.06 -12.15 12.06
C GLU A 30 -8.35 -12.87 12.43
N ARG A 31 -9.40 -12.11 12.76
CA ARG A 31 -10.72 -12.64 13.12
C ARG A 31 -11.70 -12.40 12.00
N GLU A 32 -12.45 -13.45 11.61
CA GLU A 32 -13.43 -13.38 10.52
C GLU A 32 -14.46 -12.26 10.77
N ALA A 33 -14.95 -12.11 11.98
CA ALA A 33 -15.93 -11.08 12.37
C ALA A 33 -15.39 -9.63 12.25
N ARG A 34 -14.08 -9.43 12.10
CA ARG A 34 -13.42 -8.12 12.01
C ARG A 34 -12.51 -8.00 10.82
N ARG A 35 -12.69 -8.87 9.83
CA ARG A 35 -11.88 -8.86 8.62
C ARG A 35 -12.21 -7.63 7.79
N GLY A 36 -11.26 -6.67 7.79
CA GLY A 36 -11.27 -5.51 6.91
C GLY A 36 -10.67 -5.86 5.55
N ILE A 37 -10.95 -5.03 4.57
CA ILE A 37 -10.38 -5.15 3.22
C ILE A 37 -9.32 -4.09 2.92
N VAL A 38 -8.99 -3.24 3.88
CA VAL A 38 -7.94 -2.23 3.75
C VAL A 38 -6.61 -2.88 3.40
N GLY A 39 -5.93 -2.34 2.38
CA GLY A 39 -4.69 -2.88 1.84
C GLY A 39 -4.88 -3.94 0.75
N ASN A 40 -6.07 -4.52 0.60
CA ASN A 40 -6.35 -5.45 -0.49
C ASN A 40 -6.26 -4.75 -1.85
N ILE A 41 -5.77 -5.49 -2.84
CA ILE A 41 -5.62 -5.03 -4.22
C ILE A 41 -6.63 -5.79 -5.09
N TYR A 42 -7.35 -5.05 -5.93
CA TYR A 42 -8.36 -5.57 -6.83
C TYR A 42 -8.11 -5.11 -8.26
N LYS A 43 -8.47 -5.95 -9.21
CA LYS A 43 -8.73 -5.53 -10.57
C LYS A 43 -10.19 -5.08 -10.63
N GLY A 44 -10.43 -3.78 -10.59
CA GLY A 44 -11.77 -3.20 -10.63
C GLY A 44 -12.13 -2.68 -12.02
N ARG A 45 -13.44 -2.52 -12.28
CA ARG A 45 -13.96 -1.92 -13.49
C ARG A 45 -14.70 -0.63 -13.17
N VAL A 46 -14.36 0.46 -13.86
CA VAL A 46 -15.05 1.76 -13.71
C VAL A 46 -16.50 1.62 -14.17
N SER A 47 -17.43 1.69 -13.23
CA SER A 47 -18.88 1.60 -13.51
C SER A 47 -19.46 2.95 -13.90
N ARG A 48 -19.00 4.05 -13.30
CA ARG A 48 -19.49 5.40 -13.58
C ARG A 48 -18.45 6.46 -13.23
N VAL A 49 -18.34 7.48 -14.07
CA VAL A 49 -17.51 8.68 -13.82
C VAL A 49 -18.42 9.84 -13.46
N LEU A 50 -18.04 10.62 -12.44
CA LEU A 50 -18.78 11.75 -11.89
C LEU A 50 -17.90 13.00 -11.88
N PRO A 51 -17.84 13.76 -12.98
CA PRO A 51 -16.97 14.95 -13.09
C PRO A 51 -17.29 16.01 -12.02
N GLY A 52 -18.57 16.23 -11.72
CA GLY A 52 -18.97 17.20 -10.70
C GLY A 52 -18.47 16.91 -9.27
N MET A 53 -18.06 15.65 -8.99
CA MET A 53 -17.47 15.23 -7.72
C MET A 53 -15.98 14.90 -7.84
N GLN A 54 -15.40 15.07 -9.01
CA GLN A 54 -14.02 14.64 -9.33
C GLN A 54 -13.72 13.21 -8.88
N ALA A 55 -14.65 12.29 -9.15
CA ALA A 55 -14.59 10.92 -8.66
C ALA A 55 -15.18 9.92 -9.66
N ALA A 56 -14.85 8.65 -9.46
CA ALA A 56 -15.45 7.54 -10.19
C ALA A 56 -15.90 6.45 -9.22
N PHE A 57 -16.95 5.75 -9.60
CA PHE A 57 -17.33 4.49 -8.95
C PHE A 57 -16.68 3.32 -9.68
N VAL A 58 -16.11 2.41 -8.92
CA VAL A 58 -15.40 1.23 -9.42
C VAL A 58 -16.02 -0.01 -8.80
N ASP A 59 -16.40 -0.93 -9.66
CA ASP A 59 -16.82 -2.27 -9.25
C ASP A 59 -15.57 -3.13 -8.99
N ILE A 60 -15.44 -3.61 -7.76
CA ILE A 60 -14.34 -4.49 -7.31
C ILE A 60 -14.84 -5.87 -6.90
N GLY A 61 -16.08 -6.23 -7.30
CA GLY A 61 -16.70 -7.52 -6.98
C GLY A 61 -17.33 -7.60 -5.59
N LEU A 62 -17.58 -6.45 -4.94
CA LEU A 62 -18.29 -6.37 -3.67
C LEU A 62 -19.72 -5.85 -3.87
N ASP A 63 -20.59 -6.03 -2.87
CA ASP A 63 -22.00 -5.60 -2.93
C ASP A 63 -22.18 -4.11 -3.25
N LYS A 64 -21.19 -3.29 -2.91
CA LYS A 64 -21.23 -1.84 -3.13
C LYS A 64 -20.07 -1.41 -4.02
N ALA A 65 -20.38 -0.59 -5.02
CA ALA A 65 -19.35 0.06 -5.82
C ALA A 65 -18.43 0.91 -4.93
N ALA A 66 -17.14 0.77 -5.13
CA ALA A 66 -16.13 1.50 -4.40
C ALA A 66 -15.89 2.89 -5.02
N PHE A 67 -15.33 3.81 -4.23
CA PHE A 67 -15.15 5.21 -4.57
C PHE A 67 -13.67 5.50 -4.84
N LEU A 68 -13.38 6.08 -6.01
CA LEU A 68 -12.05 6.51 -6.44
C LEU A 68 -12.09 8.00 -6.75
N HIS A 69 -11.36 8.82 -5.98
CA HIS A 69 -11.26 10.26 -6.21
C HIS A 69 -10.10 10.59 -7.17
N ALA A 70 -10.19 11.67 -7.94
CA ALA A 70 -9.15 12.10 -8.87
C ALA A 70 -7.77 12.28 -8.20
N SER A 71 -7.73 12.78 -6.95
CA SER A 71 -6.50 12.91 -6.17
C SER A 71 -5.85 11.60 -5.77
N ASP A 72 -6.59 10.49 -5.80
CA ASP A 72 -6.11 9.15 -5.43
C ASP A 72 -5.69 8.34 -6.66
N ILE A 73 -5.70 8.99 -7.84
CA ILE A 73 -5.23 8.41 -9.10
C ILE A 73 -3.83 8.94 -9.36
N MET A 74 -2.84 8.04 -9.30
CA MET A 74 -1.49 8.39 -9.74
C MET A 74 -1.49 8.60 -11.24
N PRO A 75 -1.01 9.77 -11.73
CA PRO A 75 -0.76 9.91 -13.15
C PRO A 75 0.31 8.89 -13.53
N HIS A 76 0.04 8.06 -14.54
CA HIS A 76 1.07 7.25 -15.19
C HIS A 76 2.07 8.22 -15.84
N THR A 77 3.04 8.67 -15.08
CA THR A 77 4.19 9.39 -15.62
C THR A 77 5.13 8.32 -16.16
N GLU A 78 5.14 8.14 -17.45
CA GLU A 78 6.34 7.59 -18.11
C GLU A 78 7.49 8.45 -17.62
N CYS A 79 8.44 7.85 -16.91
CA CYS A 79 9.61 8.52 -16.38
C CYS A 79 10.47 9.00 -17.57
N VAL A 80 10.20 10.19 -18.09
CA VAL A 80 11.13 10.90 -18.93
C VAL A 80 12.14 11.54 -17.98
N ALA A 81 13.31 10.94 -17.91
CA ALA A 81 14.42 11.46 -17.11
C ALA A 81 14.72 12.90 -17.56
N GLY A 82 14.53 13.87 -16.66
CA GLY A 82 15.13 15.19 -16.84
C GLY A 82 14.23 16.42 -16.77
N GLU A 83 13.00 16.37 -16.30
CA GLU A 83 12.21 17.59 -16.09
C GLU A 83 11.81 17.80 -14.64
N GLU A 84 12.15 19.01 -14.16
CA GLU A 84 11.85 19.57 -12.84
C GLU A 84 10.35 19.47 -12.48
N GLN A 85 10.08 19.36 -11.18
CA GLN A 85 8.79 19.28 -10.53
C GLN A 85 7.69 20.11 -11.21
N LYS A 86 6.95 19.51 -12.13
CA LYS A 86 5.73 20.12 -12.65
C LYS A 86 4.69 20.09 -11.53
N GLN A 87 4.22 21.28 -11.17
CA GLN A 87 3.04 21.47 -10.30
C GLN A 87 1.94 20.53 -10.76
N PHE A 88 1.49 19.66 -9.85
CA PHE A 88 0.35 18.77 -10.08
C PHE A 88 -0.92 19.63 -10.28
N THR A 89 -1.19 19.99 -11.50
CA THR A 89 -2.53 20.45 -11.88
C THR A 89 -3.45 19.25 -11.72
N VAL A 90 -4.44 19.37 -10.84
CA VAL A 90 -5.49 18.36 -10.66
C VAL A 90 -6.17 18.20 -12.02
N ARG A 91 -5.87 17.09 -12.72
CA ARG A 91 -6.54 16.76 -13.99
C ARG A 91 -7.96 16.36 -13.69
N ASP A 92 -8.87 16.70 -14.59
CA ASP A 92 -10.26 16.28 -14.48
C ASP A 92 -10.37 14.76 -14.46
N ILE A 93 -11.26 14.22 -13.62
CA ILE A 93 -11.46 12.77 -13.52
C ILE A 93 -11.79 12.13 -14.86
N SER A 94 -12.45 12.85 -15.76
CA SER A 94 -12.82 12.39 -17.10
C SER A 94 -11.62 12.23 -18.04
N GLU A 95 -10.48 12.87 -17.73
CA GLU A 95 -9.22 12.71 -18.46
C GLU A 95 -8.42 11.52 -17.92
N LEU A 96 -8.61 11.19 -16.63
CA LEU A 96 -7.85 10.16 -15.94
C LEU A 96 -8.44 8.76 -16.15
N VAL A 97 -9.77 8.64 -16.16
CA VAL A 97 -10.44 7.35 -16.27
C VAL A 97 -11.70 7.42 -17.14
N ARG A 98 -12.02 6.29 -17.76
CA ARG A 98 -13.21 6.15 -18.62
C ARG A 98 -14.13 5.07 -18.08
N GLN A 99 -15.44 5.24 -18.30
CA GLN A 99 -16.42 4.20 -17.97
C GLN A 99 -16.10 2.90 -18.73
N GLY A 100 -16.17 1.77 -18.03
CA GLY A 100 -15.84 0.44 -18.57
C GLY A 100 -14.35 0.11 -18.55
N GLN A 101 -13.47 1.03 -18.16
CA GLN A 101 -12.03 0.79 -18.03
C GLN A 101 -11.73 -0.13 -16.86
N ASP A 102 -10.81 -1.09 -17.07
CA ASP A 102 -10.25 -1.91 -16.00
C ASP A 102 -9.07 -1.18 -15.36
N LEU A 103 -9.03 -1.16 -14.03
CA LEU A 103 -7.99 -0.53 -13.22
C LEU A 103 -7.51 -1.47 -12.13
N MET A 104 -6.22 -1.42 -11.83
CA MET A 104 -5.69 -2.01 -10.60
C MET A 104 -5.80 -0.98 -9.49
N VAL A 105 -6.46 -1.34 -8.39
CA VAL A 105 -6.77 -0.43 -7.29
C VAL A 105 -6.53 -1.09 -5.95
N GLN A 106 -6.13 -0.29 -4.96
CA GLN A 106 -5.94 -0.72 -3.58
C GLN A 106 -6.97 -0.05 -2.68
N VAL A 107 -7.48 -0.78 -1.70
CA VAL A 107 -8.42 -0.24 -0.72
C VAL A 107 -7.67 0.55 0.36
N VAL A 108 -8.05 1.82 0.53
CA VAL A 108 -7.50 2.73 1.56
C VAL A 108 -8.38 2.76 2.81
N LYS A 109 -9.71 2.63 2.62
CA LYS A 109 -10.67 2.62 3.73
C LYS A 109 -11.77 1.60 3.44
N ASP A 110 -12.15 0.88 4.49
CA ASP A 110 -13.25 -0.07 4.45
C ASP A 110 -14.60 0.61 4.11
N PRO A 111 -15.55 -0.13 3.53
CA PRO A 111 -16.91 0.34 3.36
C PRO A 111 -17.50 0.74 4.72
N LEU A 112 -18.22 1.86 4.78
CA LEU A 112 -18.87 2.32 6.01
C LEU A 112 -20.33 2.68 5.76
N GLY A 113 -21.24 2.03 6.47
CA GLY A 113 -22.68 2.25 6.34
C GLY A 113 -23.14 2.03 4.90
N THR A 114 -23.67 3.08 4.25
CA THR A 114 -24.12 3.06 2.85
C THR A 114 -23.03 3.34 1.83
N LYS A 115 -21.84 3.78 2.27
CA LYS A 115 -20.72 4.16 1.40
C LYS A 115 -19.85 2.94 1.07
N GLY A 116 -19.45 2.82 -0.20
CA GLY A 116 -18.46 1.84 -0.66
C GLY A 116 -17.05 2.14 -0.15
N ALA A 117 -16.13 1.19 -0.34
CA ALA A 117 -14.72 1.34 0.00
C ALA A 117 -14.08 2.53 -0.72
N ARG A 118 -13.08 3.20 -0.10
CA ARG A 118 -12.25 4.19 -0.78
C ARG A 118 -11.04 3.51 -1.40
N LEU A 119 -10.76 3.85 -2.65
CA LEU A 119 -9.71 3.27 -3.45
C LEU A 119 -8.61 4.28 -3.76
N THR A 120 -7.44 3.75 -4.12
CA THR A 120 -6.34 4.47 -4.77
C THR A 120 -5.75 3.61 -5.90
N THR A 121 -5.16 4.24 -6.91
CA THR A 121 -4.33 3.56 -7.91
C THR A 121 -2.85 3.53 -7.50
N ASP A 122 -2.48 4.27 -6.45
CA ASP A 122 -1.14 4.24 -5.86
C ASP A 122 -1.00 3.00 -4.97
N ILE A 123 -0.53 1.91 -5.59
CA ILE A 123 -0.39 0.61 -4.92
C ILE A 123 0.85 0.62 -4.06
N THR A 124 0.67 0.28 -2.78
CA THR A 124 1.74 0.15 -1.82
C THR A 124 1.72 -1.22 -1.16
N LEU A 125 2.85 -1.90 -1.14
CA LEU A 125 3.02 -3.21 -0.49
C LEU A 125 3.90 -3.03 0.74
N PRO A 126 3.30 -2.80 1.93
CA PRO A 126 4.05 -2.63 3.15
C PRO A 126 4.59 -3.96 3.67
N SER A 127 5.89 -3.97 3.98
CA SER A 127 6.56 -5.01 4.74
C SER A 127 7.06 -4.43 6.07
N ARG A 128 7.69 -5.25 6.89
CA ARG A 128 8.26 -4.83 8.18
C ARG A 128 9.31 -3.73 8.02
N TYR A 129 10.20 -3.86 7.05
CA TYR A 129 11.37 -2.98 6.85
C TYR A 129 11.23 -2.02 5.69
N LEU A 130 10.46 -2.38 4.69
CA LEU A 130 10.33 -1.70 3.42
C LEU A 130 8.86 -1.54 3.05
N VAL A 131 8.56 -0.51 2.27
CA VAL A 131 7.33 -0.43 1.50
C VAL A 131 7.73 -0.46 0.03
N PHE A 132 7.20 -1.38 -0.72
CA PHE A 132 7.38 -1.43 -2.17
C PHE A 132 6.24 -0.70 -2.87
N MET A 133 6.58 0.11 -3.87
CA MET A 133 5.63 0.90 -4.67
C MET A 133 5.88 0.64 -6.15
N PRO A 134 5.10 -0.23 -6.80
CA PRO A 134 5.31 -0.60 -8.21
C PRO A 134 5.24 0.59 -9.19
N GLY A 135 4.47 1.62 -8.85
CA GLY A 135 4.28 2.81 -9.69
C GLY A 135 5.30 3.94 -9.47
N ALA A 136 6.24 3.77 -8.54
CA ALA A 136 7.26 4.78 -8.23
C ALA A 136 8.64 4.34 -8.74
N SER A 137 9.55 5.29 -8.95
CA SER A 137 10.93 5.03 -9.42
C SER A 137 12.00 5.49 -8.44
N HIS A 138 11.63 5.86 -7.20
CA HIS A 138 12.57 6.44 -6.25
C HIS A 138 12.71 5.63 -4.96
N VAL A 139 13.88 5.72 -4.33
CA VAL A 139 14.15 5.15 -3.02
C VAL A 139 14.05 6.24 -1.95
N GLY A 140 13.00 6.14 -1.12
CA GLY A 140 12.79 7.00 0.04
C GLY A 140 13.35 6.38 1.33
N VAL A 141 13.75 7.21 2.28
CA VAL A 141 14.14 6.77 3.63
C VAL A 141 13.31 7.54 4.65
N SER A 142 12.74 6.82 5.61
CA SER A 142 11.93 7.41 6.67
C SER A 142 12.69 8.52 7.40
N GLN A 143 12.07 9.69 7.55
CA GLN A 143 12.62 10.81 8.31
C GLN A 143 12.86 10.49 9.81
N ARG A 144 12.25 9.42 10.31
CA ARG A 144 12.47 8.93 11.67
C ARG A 144 13.87 8.32 11.89
N ILE A 145 14.62 8.06 10.81
CA ILE A 145 16.03 7.66 10.88
C ILE A 145 16.85 8.96 10.98
N GLU A 146 17.37 9.25 12.15
CA GLU A 146 18.00 10.53 12.48
C GLU A 146 19.41 10.68 11.88
N SER A 147 20.19 9.58 11.78
CA SER A 147 21.54 9.60 11.25
C SER A 147 21.55 9.71 9.73
N GLU A 148 22.11 10.78 9.19
CA GLU A 148 22.25 11.00 7.74
C GLU A 148 23.16 9.94 7.10
N SER A 149 24.26 9.59 7.75
CA SER A 149 25.18 8.54 7.29
C SER A 149 24.47 7.18 7.16
N GLU A 150 23.60 6.85 8.10
CA GLU A 150 22.81 5.62 8.06
C GLU A 150 21.75 5.67 6.96
N ARG A 151 21.13 6.83 6.72
CA ARG A 151 20.18 7.02 5.62
C ARG A 151 20.84 6.82 4.26
N GLU A 152 22.03 7.37 4.06
CA GLU A 152 22.81 7.18 2.83
C GLU A 152 23.26 5.73 2.65
N ARG A 153 23.72 5.08 3.73
CA ARG A 153 24.11 3.67 3.70
C ARG A 153 22.92 2.79 3.27
N LEU A 154 21.75 3.00 3.87
CA LEU A 154 20.54 2.24 3.57
C LEU A 154 20.06 2.48 2.13
N LYS A 155 20.13 3.72 1.63
CA LYS A 155 19.82 4.02 0.22
C LYS A 155 20.71 3.24 -0.73
N LYS A 156 22.02 3.21 -0.48
CA LYS A 156 22.98 2.47 -1.31
C LYS A 156 22.68 0.97 -1.32
N VAL A 157 22.45 0.38 -0.14
CA VAL A 157 22.10 -1.04 -0.03
C VAL A 157 20.83 -1.37 -0.82
N VAL A 158 19.76 -0.56 -0.67
CA VAL A 158 18.52 -0.83 -1.41
C VAL A 158 18.72 -0.63 -2.92
N ALA A 159 19.48 0.38 -3.34
CA ALA A 159 19.75 0.62 -4.76
C ALA A 159 20.55 -0.51 -5.43
N GLU A 160 21.42 -1.22 -4.68
CA GLU A 160 22.16 -2.37 -5.20
C GLU A 160 21.29 -3.61 -5.47
N TYR A 161 20.18 -3.75 -4.72
CA TYR A 161 19.30 -4.93 -4.81
C TYR A 161 17.98 -4.67 -5.53
N CYS A 162 17.66 -3.41 -5.77
CA CYS A 162 16.43 -3.03 -6.45
C CYS A 162 16.73 -2.74 -7.91
N ASP A 163 16.33 -3.67 -8.77
CA ASP A 163 16.24 -3.42 -10.20
C ASP A 163 15.23 -2.28 -10.45
N GLU A 164 15.34 -1.58 -11.57
CA GLU A 164 14.62 -0.37 -11.97
C GLU A 164 13.07 -0.47 -11.99
N GLN A 165 12.49 -1.53 -11.42
CA GLN A 165 11.07 -1.88 -11.58
C GLN A 165 10.14 -1.36 -10.49
N GLY A 166 10.58 -0.43 -9.65
CA GLY A 166 9.69 0.13 -8.62
C GLY A 166 10.41 0.98 -7.58
N GLY A 167 9.62 1.74 -6.81
CA GLY A 167 10.10 2.55 -5.70
C GLY A 167 10.08 1.80 -4.37
N PHE A 168 10.92 2.24 -3.44
CA PHE A 168 10.99 1.67 -2.11
C PHE A 168 11.04 2.76 -1.05
N ILE A 169 10.34 2.56 0.05
CA ILE A 169 10.48 3.38 1.25
C ILE A 169 11.05 2.53 2.38
N ILE A 170 12.22 2.93 2.88
CA ILE A 170 12.85 2.28 4.01
C ILE A 170 12.22 2.79 5.30
N ARG A 171 11.70 1.90 6.14
CA ARG A 171 11.04 2.23 7.40
C ARG A 171 12.03 2.20 8.56
N LYS A 172 11.93 3.15 9.50
CA LYS A 172 12.56 2.99 10.81
C LYS A 172 11.78 1.92 11.57
N ILE A 173 12.45 0.81 11.85
CA ILE A 173 11.96 -0.13 12.84
C ILE A 173 12.41 0.44 14.16
N GLY A 174 11.46 0.88 14.98
CA GLY A 174 11.76 1.15 16.36
C GLY A 174 12.37 -0.14 16.94
N ARG A 175 13.49 -0.06 17.63
CA ARG A 175 13.75 -1.05 18.66
C ARG A 175 12.47 -1.04 19.48
N ALA A 176 11.64 -2.05 19.34
CA ALA A 176 10.60 -2.32 20.31
C ALA A 176 11.38 -2.42 21.62
N SER A 177 11.35 -1.36 22.41
CA SER A 177 11.93 -1.45 23.72
C SER A 177 11.13 -2.57 24.38
N CYS A 178 11.78 -3.64 24.78
CA CYS A 178 11.18 -4.71 25.60
C CYS A 178 10.58 -4.17 26.90
N ARG A 179 10.61 -2.86 27.12
CA ARG A 179 10.08 -2.16 28.29
C ARG A 179 8.60 -1.74 28.19
N GLU A 180 7.98 -1.80 27.01
CA GLU A 180 6.57 -1.37 26.88
C GLU A 180 5.57 -2.53 26.71
N ARG A 181 5.97 -3.76 26.98
CA ARG A 181 5.08 -4.91 27.01
C ARG A 181 5.21 -5.69 28.31
N VAL A 182 4.93 -5.05 29.39
CA VAL A 182 4.56 -5.71 30.64
C VAL A 182 3.19 -5.23 31.04
#